data_cf3f2e1c506d0ae1f3511d96a94ba676
#
_entry.id   cf3f2e1c506d0ae1f3511d96a94ba676
#
_cell.length_a   1.000
_cell.length_b   1.000
_cell.length_c   1.000
_cell.angle_alpha   90.00
_cell.angle_beta   90.00
_cell.angle_gamma   90.00
#
_symmetry.space_group_name_H-M   'P 1'
#
loop_
_entity.id
_entity.type
_entity.pdbx_description
1 polymer ?
#
loop_
_entity_poly.entity_id
_entity_poly.type
_entity_poly.pdbx_seq_one_letter_code
_entity_poly.pdbx_strand_id
1 'polypeptide(L)'
;MKREPGSNKKLKILIMSAPIGSGHRMAAVALEEALLRLENVEVVQGNVFDFFPSVIGKAFLKFYGTVLRFCPFLYELSYRWSNQGGGSLWMRNLLNGILLRLGKAFIEEVKPDVVFSTHATPTGILSLYKQKYDPGLWLGVVITDFTVHRWLVCPGVDAYFVADEKLFGQINDAAEHCDVMADVSGSCSGDNNGKPQAENEKQPEATPALIASGIPVRSGFALKNTVAESRTTVRKKYGWPEDAFVCLLAGGGGGMLPMEEIVRSLLVRRSELVHIVAVTGHNDTLRKKLEALCHTFLNHSVSGAGAGDETMQSRLQVLGFTDAMPQLMQAADVVVTKAGGISLAECLACGANLLIYRPLPGQEQGNTAFLQKEYGVAAVTDLRQLTEYLEQVRTVPVPERLRRQGQQKALYGHPEAAQQIAELTVTLHRC
;
A
#
# COMPACT_ATOMS: atom_id res chain seq x y z
N MET A 1 -28.43 -17.25 -5.07
CA MET A 1 -28.82 -18.13 -6.20
C MET A 1 -27.64 -19.10 -6.43
N LYS A 2 -27.74 -20.35 -5.98
CA LYS A 2 -26.65 -21.34 -6.14
C LYS A 2 -26.47 -21.61 -7.64
N ARG A 3 -25.25 -21.57 -8.14
CA ARG A 3 -24.93 -21.90 -9.53
C ARG A 3 -25.26 -23.37 -9.80
N GLU A 4 -25.95 -23.65 -10.91
CA GLU A 4 -26.09 -25.03 -11.41
C GLU A 4 -24.73 -25.57 -11.84
N PRO A 5 -24.36 -26.79 -11.47
CA PRO A 5 -23.13 -27.44 -11.92
C PRO A 5 -23.25 -27.70 -13.43
N GLY A 6 -22.50 -26.94 -14.24
CA GLY A 6 -22.45 -27.08 -15.70
C GLY A 6 -22.43 -25.76 -16.51
N SER A 7 -22.57 -24.63 -15.87
CA SER A 7 -22.51 -23.32 -16.54
C SER A 7 -21.04 -22.95 -16.87
N ASN A 8 -20.74 -22.86 -18.16
CA ASN A 8 -19.44 -22.44 -18.71
C ASN A 8 -19.22 -20.90 -18.59
N LYS A 9 -20.00 -20.22 -17.69
CA LYS A 9 -19.92 -18.78 -17.47
C LYS A 9 -18.71 -18.45 -16.58
N LYS A 10 -17.80 -17.60 -17.07
CA LYS A 10 -16.66 -17.10 -16.28
C LYS A 10 -17.13 -16.36 -15.03
N LEU A 11 -16.40 -16.50 -13.94
CA LEU A 11 -16.58 -15.70 -12.73
C LEU A 11 -16.10 -14.27 -13.02
N LYS A 12 -17.01 -13.30 -12.99
CA LYS A 12 -16.69 -11.91 -13.28
C LYS A 12 -16.35 -11.15 -12.00
N ILE A 13 -15.12 -10.68 -11.91
CA ILE A 13 -14.57 -10.01 -10.73
C ILE A 13 -14.28 -8.55 -11.07
N LEU A 14 -14.82 -7.63 -10.28
CA LEU A 14 -14.52 -6.20 -10.37
C LEU A 14 -13.57 -5.81 -9.25
N ILE A 15 -12.41 -5.21 -9.57
CA ILE A 15 -11.49 -4.64 -8.58
C ILE A 15 -11.61 -3.13 -8.62
N MET A 16 -12.12 -2.54 -7.53
CA MET A 16 -12.29 -1.10 -7.41
C MET A 16 -11.20 -0.47 -6.55
N SER A 17 -10.48 0.50 -7.11
CA SER A 17 -9.44 1.25 -6.43
C SER A 17 -9.73 2.76 -6.41
N ALA A 18 -8.85 3.52 -5.77
CA ALA A 18 -8.84 4.98 -5.87
C ALA A 18 -7.44 5.42 -6.33
N PRO A 19 -7.31 6.40 -7.23
CA PRO A 19 -6.03 6.88 -7.72
C PRO A 19 -5.34 7.84 -6.74
N ILE A 20 -5.59 7.64 -5.44
CA ILE A 20 -5.02 8.39 -4.33
C ILE A 20 -3.75 7.67 -3.88
N GLY A 21 -2.60 8.11 -4.38
CA GLY A 21 -1.33 7.41 -4.21
C GLY A 21 -1.18 6.21 -5.16
N SER A 22 0.04 5.67 -5.26
CA SER A 22 0.30 4.49 -6.11
C SER A 22 -0.04 3.15 -5.44
N GLY A 23 -0.15 3.13 -4.10
CA GLY A 23 -0.27 1.90 -3.32
C GLY A 23 -1.53 1.10 -3.63
N HIS A 24 -2.71 1.69 -3.46
CA HIS A 24 -3.98 1.00 -3.70
C HIS A 24 -4.10 0.42 -5.12
N ARG A 25 -3.59 1.16 -6.11
CA ARG A 25 -3.53 0.69 -7.49
C ARG A 25 -2.57 -0.50 -7.64
N MET A 26 -1.40 -0.50 -6.97
CA MET A 26 -0.46 -1.61 -7.05
C MET A 26 -1.00 -2.88 -6.39
N ALA A 27 -1.75 -2.75 -5.30
CA ALA A 27 -2.47 -3.87 -4.70
C ALA A 27 -3.54 -4.44 -5.66
N ALA A 28 -4.30 -3.56 -6.33
CA ALA A 28 -5.28 -3.97 -7.34
C ALA A 28 -4.63 -4.71 -8.51
N VAL A 29 -3.49 -4.22 -9.01
CA VAL A 29 -2.69 -4.90 -10.06
C VAL A 29 -2.18 -6.26 -9.59
N ALA A 30 -1.66 -6.34 -8.37
CA ALA A 30 -1.18 -7.61 -7.81
C ALA A 30 -2.29 -8.65 -7.69
N LEU A 31 -3.48 -8.21 -7.26
CA LEU A 31 -4.65 -9.08 -7.16
C LEU A 31 -5.14 -9.52 -8.54
N GLU A 32 -5.18 -8.61 -9.52
CA GLU A 32 -5.52 -8.96 -10.91
C GLU A 32 -4.56 -9.99 -11.49
N GLU A 33 -3.24 -9.80 -11.34
CA GLU A 33 -2.22 -10.77 -11.77
C GLU A 33 -2.47 -12.17 -11.20
N ALA A 34 -2.88 -12.26 -9.93
CA ALA A 34 -3.17 -13.53 -9.27
C ALA A 34 -4.49 -14.16 -9.76
N LEU A 35 -5.55 -13.36 -9.86
CA LEU A 35 -6.87 -13.81 -10.31
C LEU A 35 -6.86 -14.30 -11.76
N LEU A 36 -6.11 -13.64 -12.65
CA LEU A 36 -5.99 -14.05 -14.05
C LEU A 36 -5.23 -15.37 -14.25
N ARG A 37 -4.56 -15.90 -13.22
CA ARG A 37 -3.96 -17.25 -13.24
C ARG A 37 -4.97 -18.35 -12.97
N LEU A 38 -6.15 -17.99 -12.46
CA LEU A 38 -7.23 -18.95 -12.18
C LEU A 38 -8.03 -19.23 -13.45
N GLU A 39 -8.49 -20.45 -13.60
CA GLU A 39 -9.34 -20.82 -14.72
C GLU A 39 -10.75 -20.23 -14.58
N ASN A 40 -11.34 -19.85 -15.70
CA ASN A 40 -12.72 -19.36 -15.78
C ASN A 40 -12.99 -18.06 -14.99
N VAL A 41 -12.00 -17.17 -14.87
CA VAL A 41 -12.11 -15.85 -14.25
C VAL A 41 -12.01 -14.77 -15.33
N GLU A 42 -12.82 -13.73 -15.21
CA GLU A 42 -12.73 -12.47 -15.94
C GLU A 42 -12.55 -11.35 -14.93
N VAL A 43 -11.51 -10.52 -15.11
CA VAL A 43 -11.23 -9.41 -14.18
C VAL A 43 -11.43 -8.09 -14.89
N VAL A 44 -12.14 -7.17 -14.23
CA VAL A 44 -12.32 -5.78 -14.66
C VAL A 44 -11.73 -4.88 -13.57
N GLN A 45 -10.85 -3.96 -13.95
CA GLN A 45 -10.40 -2.91 -13.04
C GLN A 45 -11.23 -1.65 -13.23
N GLY A 46 -11.60 -1.02 -12.12
CA GLY A 46 -12.24 0.28 -12.08
C GLY A 46 -11.66 1.17 -10.99
N ASN A 47 -11.85 2.46 -11.15
CA ASN A 47 -11.54 3.40 -10.09
C ASN A 47 -12.69 4.39 -9.88
N VAL A 48 -12.78 4.97 -8.68
CA VAL A 48 -13.88 5.89 -8.31
C VAL A 48 -13.97 7.11 -9.25
N PHE A 49 -12.86 7.50 -9.88
CA PHE A 49 -12.85 8.66 -10.78
C PHE A 49 -13.37 8.34 -12.17
N ASP A 50 -13.53 7.06 -12.53
CA ASP A 50 -14.18 6.65 -13.77
C ASP A 50 -15.68 6.99 -13.76
N PHE A 51 -16.24 7.25 -12.57
CA PHE A 51 -17.61 7.75 -12.38
C PHE A 51 -17.79 9.22 -12.78
N PHE A 52 -16.70 9.96 -12.95
CA PHE A 52 -16.73 11.38 -13.25
C PHE A 52 -16.24 11.66 -14.67
N PRO A 53 -16.71 12.74 -15.31
CA PRO A 53 -16.04 13.26 -16.48
C PRO A 53 -14.56 13.47 -16.21
N SER A 54 -13.69 13.06 -17.12
CA SER A 54 -12.24 13.00 -16.94
C SER A 54 -11.59 14.33 -16.47
N VAL A 55 -12.22 15.46 -16.80
CA VAL A 55 -11.78 16.79 -16.38
C VAL A 55 -11.91 17.00 -14.87
N ILE A 56 -13.05 16.57 -14.30
CA ILE A 56 -13.35 16.70 -12.86
C ILE A 56 -12.41 15.81 -12.05
N GLY A 57 -12.21 14.55 -12.47
CA GLY A 57 -11.30 13.62 -11.82
C GLY A 57 -9.86 14.14 -11.79
N LYS A 58 -9.35 14.68 -12.91
CA LYS A 58 -8.01 15.27 -12.99
C LYS A 58 -7.86 16.52 -12.12
N ALA A 59 -8.86 17.39 -12.08
CA ALA A 59 -8.85 18.60 -11.24
C ALA A 59 -8.80 18.24 -9.75
N PHE A 60 -9.59 17.25 -9.32
CA PHE A 60 -9.58 16.76 -7.94
C PHE A 60 -8.23 16.15 -7.54
N LEU A 61 -7.64 15.31 -8.39
CA LEU A 61 -6.31 14.72 -8.14
C LEU A 61 -5.24 15.79 -8.01
N LYS A 62 -5.27 16.82 -8.87
CA LYS A 62 -4.33 17.93 -8.79
C LYS A 62 -4.50 18.73 -7.50
N PHE A 63 -5.74 19.02 -7.10
CA PHE A 63 -6.04 19.68 -5.83
C PHE A 63 -5.56 18.85 -4.63
N TYR A 64 -5.89 17.57 -4.59
CA TYR A 64 -5.47 16.66 -3.53
C TYR A 64 -3.93 16.57 -3.41
N GLY A 65 -3.23 16.40 -4.54
CA GLY A 65 -1.76 16.38 -4.57
C GLY A 65 -1.15 17.70 -4.08
N THR A 66 -1.80 18.83 -4.39
CA THR A 66 -1.38 20.16 -3.90
C THR A 66 -1.54 20.27 -2.38
N VAL A 67 -2.68 19.83 -1.84
CA VAL A 67 -2.92 19.82 -0.38
C VAL A 67 -1.88 18.95 0.35
N LEU A 68 -1.61 17.75 -0.14
CA LEU A 68 -0.59 16.88 0.46
C LEU A 68 0.80 17.52 0.46
N ARG A 69 1.15 18.25 -0.60
CA ARG A 69 2.47 18.85 -0.75
C ARG A 69 2.66 20.12 0.07
N PHE A 70 1.65 20.98 0.14
CA PHE A 70 1.77 22.32 0.73
C PHE A 70 1.09 22.45 2.10
N CYS A 71 0.14 21.59 2.41
CA CYS A 71 -0.65 21.64 3.66
C CYS A 71 -0.79 20.26 4.30
N PRO A 72 0.32 19.55 4.63
CA PRO A 72 0.25 18.20 5.21
C PRO A 72 -0.51 18.17 6.54
N PHE A 73 -0.56 19.28 7.28
CA PHE A 73 -1.35 19.43 8.50
C PHE A 73 -2.86 19.31 8.24
N LEU A 74 -3.37 19.87 7.13
CA LEU A 74 -4.79 19.71 6.77
C LEU A 74 -5.13 18.26 6.44
N TYR A 75 -4.21 17.55 5.82
CA TYR A 75 -4.36 16.12 5.58
C TYR A 75 -4.40 15.34 6.90
N GLU A 76 -3.46 15.61 7.81
CA GLU A 76 -3.45 14.99 9.15
C GLU A 76 -4.77 15.25 9.89
N LEU A 77 -5.23 16.49 9.91
CA LEU A 77 -6.47 16.88 10.59
C LEU A 77 -7.67 16.14 9.98
N SER A 78 -7.77 16.09 8.64
CA SER A 78 -8.83 15.38 7.94
C SER A 78 -8.78 13.88 8.18
N TYR A 79 -7.58 13.27 8.18
CA TYR A 79 -7.37 11.86 8.49
C TYR A 79 -7.77 11.52 9.93
N ARG A 80 -7.30 12.32 10.90
CA ARG A 80 -7.66 12.14 12.32
C ARG A 80 -9.15 12.30 12.54
N TRP A 81 -9.76 13.33 11.96
CA TRP A 81 -11.19 13.56 12.03
C TRP A 81 -11.99 12.41 11.39
N SER A 82 -11.61 11.95 10.22
CA SER A 82 -12.28 10.85 9.53
C SER A 82 -12.12 9.50 10.24
N ASN A 83 -11.06 9.35 11.05
CA ASN A 83 -10.85 8.16 11.87
C ASN A 83 -11.47 8.26 13.29
N GLN A 84 -12.05 9.42 13.67
CA GLN A 84 -12.84 9.60 14.87
C GLN A 84 -14.30 9.25 14.55
N GLY A 85 -14.99 8.53 15.43
CA GLY A 85 -16.39 8.09 15.22
C GLY A 85 -17.40 9.24 15.10
N GLY A 86 -18.67 8.91 14.94
CA GLY A 86 -19.78 9.87 14.98
C GLY A 86 -19.96 10.68 13.69
N GLY A 87 -19.78 12.01 13.76
CA GLY A 87 -20.04 12.91 12.63
C GLY A 87 -19.27 12.60 11.34
N SER A 88 -18.09 11.97 11.45
CA SER A 88 -17.32 11.57 10.27
C SER A 88 -17.98 10.43 9.47
N LEU A 89 -18.63 9.50 10.13
CA LEU A 89 -19.35 8.38 9.48
C LEU A 89 -20.60 8.86 8.77
N TRP A 90 -21.34 9.84 9.34
CA TRP A 90 -22.45 10.46 8.64
C TRP A 90 -22.01 11.14 7.34
N MET A 91 -20.91 11.92 7.38
CA MET A 91 -20.34 12.57 6.19
C MET A 91 -19.90 11.52 5.15
N ARG A 92 -19.25 10.43 5.59
CA ARG A 92 -18.91 9.30 4.71
C ARG A 92 -20.15 8.77 4.00
N ASN A 93 -21.23 8.50 4.73
CA ASN A 93 -22.45 7.91 4.17
C ASN A 93 -23.13 8.87 3.18
N LEU A 94 -23.15 10.17 3.48
CA LEU A 94 -23.66 11.19 2.58
C LEU A 94 -22.86 11.24 1.26
N LEU A 95 -21.54 11.30 1.35
CA LEU A 95 -20.64 11.31 0.20
C LEU A 95 -20.77 10.03 -0.64
N ASN A 96 -20.80 8.87 0.01
CA ASN A 96 -20.96 7.59 -0.66
C ASN A 96 -22.35 7.48 -1.36
N GLY A 97 -23.39 8.05 -0.77
CA GLY A 97 -24.72 8.11 -1.41
C GLY A 97 -24.74 8.93 -2.70
N ILE A 98 -24.01 10.05 -2.72
CA ILE A 98 -23.85 10.88 -3.92
C ILE A 98 -23.02 10.13 -4.98
N LEU A 99 -21.87 9.57 -4.57
CA LEU A 99 -20.97 8.84 -5.46
C LEU A 99 -21.63 7.58 -6.04
N LEU A 100 -22.46 6.89 -5.25
CA LEU A 100 -23.20 5.73 -5.73
C LEU A 100 -24.18 6.10 -6.88
N ARG A 101 -24.84 7.25 -6.80
CA ARG A 101 -25.73 7.70 -7.90
C ARG A 101 -24.97 7.88 -9.22
N LEU A 102 -23.71 8.31 -9.13
CA LEU A 102 -22.85 8.51 -10.31
C LEU A 102 -22.25 7.17 -10.81
N GLY A 103 -21.85 6.29 -9.90
CA GLY A 103 -21.16 5.03 -10.22
C GLY A 103 -22.07 3.84 -10.46
N LYS A 104 -23.38 3.95 -10.14
CA LYS A 104 -24.33 2.82 -10.25
C LYS A 104 -24.36 2.23 -11.67
N ALA A 105 -24.46 3.07 -12.69
CA ALA A 105 -24.52 2.63 -14.09
C ALA A 105 -23.29 1.80 -14.50
N PHE A 106 -22.10 2.18 -14.03
CA PHE A 106 -20.87 1.43 -14.28
C PHE A 106 -20.92 0.03 -13.64
N ILE A 107 -21.37 -0.08 -12.38
CA ILE A 107 -21.47 -1.38 -11.69
C ILE A 107 -22.49 -2.28 -12.39
N GLU A 108 -23.64 -1.71 -12.80
CA GLU A 108 -24.70 -2.42 -13.52
C GLU A 108 -24.30 -2.84 -14.94
N GLU A 109 -23.43 -2.10 -15.60
CA GLU A 109 -22.85 -2.46 -16.90
C GLU A 109 -21.87 -3.63 -16.76
N VAL A 110 -20.98 -3.56 -15.76
CA VAL A 110 -20.00 -4.61 -15.48
C VAL A 110 -20.68 -5.90 -15.04
N LYS A 111 -21.74 -5.83 -14.21
CA LYS A 111 -22.46 -6.98 -13.63
C LYS A 111 -21.51 -8.00 -12.99
N PRO A 112 -20.71 -7.59 -11.99
CA PRO A 112 -19.75 -8.49 -11.34
C PRO A 112 -20.47 -9.53 -10.48
N ASP A 113 -19.89 -10.73 -10.39
CA ASP A 113 -20.28 -11.75 -9.40
C ASP A 113 -19.58 -11.48 -8.05
N VAL A 114 -18.36 -10.94 -8.11
CA VAL A 114 -17.50 -10.63 -6.96
C VAL A 114 -16.91 -9.24 -7.15
N VAL A 115 -16.81 -8.48 -6.06
CA VAL A 115 -16.17 -7.18 -6.07
C VAL A 115 -15.09 -7.10 -4.99
N PHE A 116 -13.91 -6.59 -5.35
CA PHE A 116 -12.87 -6.20 -4.40
C PHE A 116 -12.76 -4.70 -4.32
N SER A 117 -12.53 -4.21 -3.11
CA SER A 117 -12.18 -2.82 -2.86
C SER A 117 -10.83 -2.71 -2.16
N THR A 118 -9.96 -1.81 -2.63
CA THR A 118 -8.66 -1.54 -2.02
C THR A 118 -8.59 -0.19 -1.30
N HIS A 119 -9.71 0.57 -1.22
CA HIS A 119 -9.74 1.91 -0.63
C HIS A 119 -11.10 2.22 0.00
N ALA A 120 -11.11 3.07 1.04
CA ALA A 120 -12.33 3.41 1.81
C ALA A 120 -13.49 3.93 0.96
N THR A 121 -13.23 4.79 -0.04
CA THR A 121 -14.29 5.37 -0.88
C THR A 121 -15.02 4.31 -1.72
N PRO A 122 -14.35 3.47 -2.54
CA PRO A 122 -15.06 2.40 -3.23
C PRO A 122 -15.70 1.40 -2.27
N THR A 123 -15.10 1.10 -1.11
CA THR A 123 -15.72 0.22 -0.11
C THR A 123 -17.09 0.73 0.32
N GLY A 124 -17.20 2.00 0.69
CA GLY A 124 -18.47 2.57 1.11
C GLY A 124 -19.52 2.63 0.00
N ILE A 125 -19.12 2.91 -1.24
CA ILE A 125 -20.03 2.91 -2.41
C ILE A 125 -20.56 1.50 -2.68
N LEU A 126 -19.67 0.50 -2.70
CA LEU A 126 -20.03 -0.90 -2.98
C LEU A 126 -20.87 -1.53 -1.87
N SER A 127 -20.59 -1.20 -0.61
CA SER A 127 -21.40 -1.57 0.54
C SER A 127 -22.84 -1.04 0.38
N LEU A 128 -23.01 0.24 0.05
CA LEU A 128 -24.33 0.82 -0.20
C LEU A 128 -25.02 0.23 -1.44
N TYR A 129 -24.26 -0.07 -2.51
CA TYR A 129 -24.78 -0.73 -3.70
C TYR A 129 -25.33 -2.11 -3.36
N LYS A 130 -24.54 -2.93 -2.67
CA LYS A 130 -24.93 -4.27 -2.22
C LYS A 130 -26.22 -4.23 -1.40
N GLN A 131 -26.31 -3.35 -0.39
CA GLN A 131 -27.48 -3.24 0.48
C GLN A 131 -28.75 -2.81 -0.27
N LYS A 132 -28.62 -1.93 -1.28
CA LYS A 132 -29.79 -1.33 -1.93
C LYS A 132 -30.23 -2.03 -3.20
N TYR A 133 -29.31 -2.65 -3.93
CA TYR A 133 -29.58 -3.11 -5.30
C TYR A 133 -29.23 -4.56 -5.55
N ASP A 134 -28.21 -5.09 -4.88
CA ASP A 134 -27.76 -6.49 -5.09
C ASP A 134 -27.23 -7.11 -3.80
N PRO A 135 -28.10 -7.58 -2.89
CA PRO A 135 -27.70 -8.23 -1.65
C PRO A 135 -26.87 -9.50 -1.86
N GLY A 136 -26.93 -10.12 -3.05
CA GLY A 136 -26.19 -11.32 -3.40
C GLY A 136 -24.75 -11.04 -3.87
N LEU A 137 -24.39 -9.78 -4.12
CA LEU A 137 -23.04 -9.40 -4.53
C LEU A 137 -22.04 -9.72 -3.42
N TRP A 138 -20.97 -10.49 -3.74
CA TRP A 138 -19.90 -10.75 -2.80
C TRP A 138 -18.90 -9.60 -2.78
N LEU A 139 -18.63 -9.03 -1.60
CA LEU A 139 -17.78 -7.87 -1.40
C LEU A 139 -16.60 -8.20 -0.48
N GLY A 140 -15.39 -8.22 -1.03
CA GLY A 140 -14.13 -8.31 -0.31
C GLY A 140 -13.42 -6.96 -0.18
N VAL A 141 -12.86 -6.69 0.98
CA VAL A 141 -12.07 -5.48 1.23
C VAL A 141 -10.62 -5.86 1.50
N VAL A 142 -9.70 -5.36 0.67
CA VAL A 142 -8.26 -5.57 0.83
C VAL A 142 -7.67 -4.32 1.47
N ILE A 143 -7.26 -4.45 2.73
CA ILE A 143 -6.64 -3.35 3.49
C ILE A 143 -5.16 -3.29 3.13
N THR A 144 -4.73 -2.18 2.55
CA THR A 144 -3.40 -2.00 1.96
C THR A 144 -2.41 -1.32 2.90
N ASP A 145 -2.72 -1.31 4.19
CA ASP A 145 -1.95 -0.69 5.25
C ASP A 145 -1.80 -1.58 6.47
N PHE A 146 -0.84 -1.26 7.34
CA PHE A 146 -0.64 -1.89 8.64
C PHE A 146 -1.44 -1.19 9.74
N THR A 147 -2.52 -0.53 9.36
CA THR A 147 -3.52 0.08 10.26
C THR A 147 -4.86 0.10 9.55
N VAL A 148 -5.96 0.01 10.30
CA VAL A 148 -7.31 0.02 9.75
C VAL A 148 -7.92 1.40 9.90
N HIS A 149 -8.28 2.02 8.77
CA HIS A 149 -9.05 3.25 8.79
C HIS A 149 -10.54 2.94 8.94
N ARG A 150 -11.23 3.58 9.89
CA ARG A 150 -12.65 3.32 10.19
C ARG A 150 -13.58 3.39 8.98
N TRP A 151 -13.28 4.23 8.01
CA TRP A 151 -14.09 4.34 6.79
C TRP A 151 -14.02 3.11 5.88
N LEU A 152 -13.05 2.21 6.09
CA LEU A 152 -12.98 0.92 5.38
C LEU A 152 -13.99 -0.10 5.94
N VAL A 153 -14.36 0.04 7.21
CA VAL A 153 -15.29 -0.89 7.86
C VAL A 153 -16.72 -0.46 7.54
N CYS A 154 -17.41 -1.28 6.76
CA CYS A 154 -18.74 -0.98 6.23
C CYS A 154 -19.67 -2.20 6.38
N PRO A 155 -20.99 -1.98 6.58
CA PRO A 155 -21.98 -3.06 6.61
C PRO A 155 -22.00 -3.85 5.30
N GLY A 156 -22.34 -5.14 5.37
CA GLY A 156 -22.50 -6.00 4.19
C GLY A 156 -21.20 -6.39 3.49
N VAL A 157 -20.04 -6.14 4.07
CA VAL A 157 -18.75 -6.69 3.61
C VAL A 157 -18.69 -8.17 4.00
N ASP A 158 -18.32 -9.05 3.06
CA ASP A 158 -18.23 -10.50 3.30
C ASP A 158 -16.88 -10.92 3.83
N ALA A 159 -15.80 -10.23 3.43
CA ALA A 159 -14.44 -10.53 3.92
C ALA A 159 -13.53 -9.30 3.96
N TYR A 160 -12.70 -9.24 5.01
CA TYR A 160 -11.57 -8.31 5.13
C TYR A 160 -10.26 -9.06 5.05
N PHE A 161 -9.41 -8.64 4.12
CA PHE A 161 -8.04 -9.14 3.96
C PHE A 161 -7.07 -8.10 4.52
N VAL A 162 -6.29 -8.50 5.51
CA VAL A 162 -5.40 -7.60 6.27
C VAL A 162 -3.95 -8.07 6.27
N ALA A 163 -3.04 -7.16 6.62
CA ALA A 163 -1.62 -7.43 6.69
C ALA A 163 -1.24 -8.47 7.76
N ASP A 164 -1.95 -8.47 8.90
CA ASP A 164 -1.63 -9.28 10.07
C ASP A 164 -2.88 -9.48 10.93
N GLU A 165 -3.01 -10.62 11.62
CA GLU A 165 -4.14 -10.93 12.51
C GLU A 165 -4.32 -9.94 13.67
N LYS A 166 -3.24 -9.29 14.09
CA LYS A 166 -3.25 -8.24 15.12
C LYS A 166 -4.11 -7.01 14.74
N LEU A 167 -4.49 -6.90 13.46
CA LEU A 167 -5.39 -5.86 12.97
C LEU A 167 -6.88 -6.22 13.13
N PHE A 168 -7.22 -7.47 13.44
CA PHE A 168 -8.63 -7.88 13.62
C PHE A 168 -9.35 -7.07 14.70
N GLY A 169 -8.66 -6.78 15.82
CA GLY A 169 -9.22 -5.92 16.86
C GLY A 169 -9.64 -4.54 16.37
N GLN A 170 -8.85 -3.92 15.47
CA GLN A 170 -9.19 -2.61 14.91
C GLN A 170 -10.44 -2.65 14.00
N ILE A 171 -10.67 -3.78 13.32
CA ILE A 171 -11.89 -3.98 12.52
C ILE A 171 -13.10 -4.13 13.42
N ASN A 172 -13.01 -4.98 14.46
CA ASN A 172 -14.09 -5.22 15.40
C ASN A 172 -14.48 -3.92 16.14
N ASP A 173 -13.50 -3.17 16.64
CA ASP A 173 -13.72 -1.86 17.30
C ASP A 173 -14.40 -0.87 16.35
N ALA A 174 -14.04 -0.87 15.05
CA ALA A 174 -14.65 0.00 14.06
C ALA A 174 -16.09 -0.44 13.71
N ALA A 175 -16.37 -1.75 13.68
CA ALA A 175 -17.68 -2.32 13.39
C ALA A 175 -18.70 -1.99 14.50
N GLU A 176 -18.34 -2.15 15.78
CA GLU A 176 -19.20 -1.81 16.93
C GLU A 176 -19.70 -0.36 16.86
N HIS A 177 -18.84 0.57 16.39
CA HIS A 177 -19.23 1.97 16.23
C HIS A 177 -20.10 2.23 14.99
N CYS A 178 -20.11 1.33 14.00
CA CYS A 178 -21.00 1.42 12.86
C CYS A 178 -22.42 0.97 13.20
N ASP A 179 -22.58 -0.07 14.00
CA ASP A 179 -23.88 -0.62 14.40
C ASP A 179 -24.65 0.32 15.33
N VAL A 180 -23.98 0.96 16.28
CA VAL A 180 -24.58 1.99 17.17
C VAL A 180 -25.19 3.16 16.37
N MET A 181 -24.67 3.48 15.17
CA MET A 181 -25.19 4.57 14.34
C MET A 181 -26.33 4.13 13.43
N ALA A 182 -26.44 2.84 13.09
CA ALA A 182 -27.56 2.31 12.32
C ALA A 182 -28.86 2.41 13.14
N ASP A 183 -28.81 2.16 14.44
CA ASP A 183 -29.98 2.27 15.34
C ASP A 183 -30.43 3.70 15.57
N VAL A 184 -29.51 4.68 15.60
CA VAL A 184 -29.85 6.11 15.77
C VAL A 184 -30.48 6.72 14.52
N SER A 185 -30.14 6.23 13.31
CA SER A 185 -30.72 6.73 12.06
C SER A 185 -32.12 6.19 11.75
N GLY A 186 -32.53 5.12 12.43
CA GLY A 186 -33.87 4.51 12.31
C GLY A 186 -34.99 5.23 13.10
N SER A 187 -34.65 6.20 13.98
CA SER A 187 -35.63 6.80 14.89
C SER A 187 -36.23 8.15 14.48
N CYS A 188 -36.01 8.62 13.23
CA CYS A 188 -36.55 9.89 12.73
C CYS A 188 -37.46 9.70 11.50
N SER A 189 -38.52 8.90 11.64
CA SER A 189 -39.74 9.04 10.80
C SER A 189 -40.93 8.48 11.58
N GLY A 190 -41.36 9.28 12.56
CA GLY A 190 -42.67 9.08 13.19
C GLY A 190 -43.75 9.51 12.23
N ASP A 191 -44.41 8.59 11.60
CA ASP A 191 -45.69 8.86 10.96
C ASP A 191 -46.81 8.75 12.01
N ASN A 192 -47.57 9.83 12.18
CA ASN A 192 -48.61 10.02 13.19
C ASN A 192 -49.86 9.19 12.93
N ASN A 193 -49.79 7.95 12.50
CA ASN A 193 -50.96 7.09 12.39
C ASN A 193 -50.67 5.70 12.97
N GLY A 194 -50.99 5.55 14.24
CA GLY A 194 -50.87 4.41 15.12
C GLY A 194 -51.35 3.04 14.60
N LYS A 195 -50.65 2.48 13.59
CA LYS A 195 -50.69 1.06 13.29
C LYS A 195 -49.29 0.50 13.45
N PRO A 196 -49.08 -0.58 14.23
CA PRO A 196 -47.81 -1.26 14.28
C PRO A 196 -47.53 -1.83 12.89
N GLN A 197 -46.58 -1.25 12.15
CA GLN A 197 -46.00 -1.93 11.00
C GLN A 197 -45.20 -3.11 11.51
N ALA A 198 -45.43 -4.27 10.92
CA ALA A 198 -44.70 -5.49 11.20
C ALA A 198 -43.20 -5.16 11.20
N GLU A 199 -42.53 -5.42 12.32
CA GLU A 199 -41.07 -5.40 12.43
C GLU A 199 -40.54 -6.34 11.35
N ASN A 200 -39.96 -5.76 10.31
CA ASN A 200 -39.12 -6.51 9.40
C ASN A 200 -37.95 -6.98 10.28
N GLU A 201 -37.99 -8.24 10.71
CA GLU A 201 -36.86 -8.93 11.31
C GLU A 201 -35.66 -8.72 10.37
N LYS A 202 -34.78 -7.79 10.71
CA LYS A 202 -33.46 -7.68 10.07
C LYS A 202 -32.81 -9.04 10.28
N GLN A 203 -32.65 -9.81 9.19
CA GLN A 203 -31.81 -11.00 9.24
C GLN A 203 -30.46 -10.56 9.81
N PRO A 204 -29.88 -11.30 10.76
CA PRO A 204 -28.58 -10.97 11.32
C PRO A 204 -27.60 -10.86 10.15
N GLU A 205 -26.96 -9.69 10.00
CA GLU A 205 -25.91 -9.51 8.98
C GLU A 205 -24.83 -10.56 9.28
N ALA A 206 -24.45 -11.33 8.27
CA ALA A 206 -23.40 -12.33 8.43
C ALA A 206 -22.10 -11.63 8.84
N THR A 207 -21.48 -12.11 9.91
CA THR A 207 -20.18 -11.56 10.38
C THR A 207 -19.14 -11.73 9.26
N PRO A 208 -18.42 -10.67 8.87
CA PRO A 208 -17.43 -10.76 7.81
C PRO A 208 -16.28 -11.70 8.19
N ALA A 209 -15.76 -12.42 7.23
CA ALA A 209 -14.55 -13.20 7.43
C ALA A 209 -13.34 -12.27 7.60
N LEU A 210 -12.53 -12.47 8.65
CA LEU A 210 -11.27 -11.74 8.87
C LEU A 210 -10.10 -12.65 8.47
N ILE A 211 -9.29 -12.21 7.50
CA ILE A 211 -8.26 -13.04 6.88
C ILE A 211 -6.92 -12.30 6.88
N ALA A 212 -5.94 -12.83 7.61
CA ALA A 212 -4.57 -12.31 7.64
C ALA A 212 -3.77 -12.87 6.45
N SER A 213 -4.04 -12.37 5.25
CA SER A 213 -3.37 -12.78 4.02
C SER A 213 -2.03 -12.10 3.78
N GLY A 214 -1.73 -11.03 4.50
CA GLY A 214 -0.75 -10.05 4.08
C GLY A 214 -1.32 -9.06 3.07
N ILE A 215 -0.55 -8.00 2.79
CA ILE A 215 -0.91 -7.02 1.75
C ILE A 215 -0.47 -7.56 0.39
N PRO A 216 -1.34 -7.61 -0.63
CA PRO A 216 -0.98 -8.16 -1.93
C PRO A 216 0.10 -7.33 -2.61
N VAL A 217 1.18 -8.00 -3.00
CA VAL A 217 2.29 -7.45 -3.77
C VAL A 217 2.36 -8.13 -5.14
N ARG A 218 2.90 -7.41 -6.15
CA ARG A 218 3.02 -7.95 -7.51
C ARG A 218 3.86 -9.23 -7.51
N SER A 219 3.58 -10.12 -8.44
CA SER A 219 4.24 -11.44 -8.55
C SER A 219 5.77 -11.38 -8.63
N GLY A 220 6.33 -10.27 -9.14
CA GLY A 220 7.77 -10.05 -9.15
C GLY A 220 8.43 -9.99 -7.76
N PHE A 221 7.66 -9.75 -6.69
CA PHE A 221 8.16 -9.75 -5.31
C PHE A 221 8.15 -11.13 -4.65
N ALA A 222 7.50 -12.12 -5.26
CA ALA A 222 7.56 -13.53 -4.86
C ALA A 222 8.85 -14.21 -5.36
N LEU A 223 10.01 -13.65 -4.99
CA LEU A 223 11.31 -14.14 -5.41
C LEU A 223 11.59 -15.54 -4.86
N LYS A 224 11.87 -16.49 -5.74
CA LYS A 224 12.20 -17.87 -5.39
C LYS A 224 13.65 -18.03 -4.88
N ASN A 225 14.54 -17.12 -5.30
CA ASN A 225 15.94 -17.16 -4.90
C ASN A 225 16.11 -16.75 -3.43
N THR A 226 17.13 -17.29 -2.80
CA THR A 226 17.56 -16.83 -1.49
C THR A 226 18.08 -15.39 -1.54
N VAL A 227 18.09 -14.69 -0.41
CA VAL A 227 18.64 -13.33 -0.33
C VAL A 227 20.12 -13.31 -0.79
N ALA A 228 20.89 -14.33 -0.41
CA ALA A 228 22.31 -14.42 -0.77
C ALA A 228 22.54 -14.58 -2.29
N GLU A 229 21.78 -15.47 -2.96
CA GLU A 229 21.87 -15.67 -4.40
C GLU A 229 21.48 -14.42 -5.18
N SER A 230 20.39 -13.78 -4.78
CA SER A 230 19.94 -12.53 -5.40
C SER A 230 20.98 -11.42 -5.21
N ARG A 231 21.55 -11.29 -4.01
CA ARG A 231 22.59 -10.31 -3.71
C ARG A 231 23.78 -10.43 -4.68
N THR A 232 24.36 -11.60 -4.83
CA THR A 232 25.52 -11.83 -5.72
C THR A 232 25.17 -11.51 -7.17
N THR A 233 24.03 -12.01 -7.67
CA THR A 233 23.61 -11.82 -9.07
C THR A 233 23.36 -10.35 -9.38
N VAL A 234 22.65 -9.65 -8.51
CA VAL A 234 22.29 -8.23 -8.72
C VAL A 234 23.51 -7.34 -8.61
N ARG A 235 24.37 -7.56 -7.61
CA ARG A 235 25.60 -6.77 -7.43
C ARG A 235 26.50 -6.88 -8.67
N LYS A 236 26.68 -8.08 -9.19
CA LYS A 236 27.43 -8.29 -10.44
C LYS A 236 26.78 -7.56 -11.63
N LYS A 237 25.43 -7.64 -11.77
CA LYS A 237 24.71 -6.98 -12.86
C LYS A 237 24.84 -5.47 -12.84
N TYR A 238 24.81 -4.85 -11.65
CA TYR A 238 24.86 -3.40 -11.49
C TYR A 238 26.26 -2.85 -11.22
N GLY A 239 27.28 -3.71 -11.18
CA GLY A 239 28.68 -3.33 -10.90
C GLY A 239 28.94 -2.90 -9.46
N TRP A 240 28.11 -3.38 -8.50
CA TRP A 240 28.34 -3.08 -7.10
C TRP A 240 29.42 -3.98 -6.52
N PRO A 241 30.44 -3.43 -5.82
CA PRO A 241 31.43 -4.26 -5.15
C PRO A 241 30.78 -5.23 -4.15
N GLU A 242 31.30 -6.44 -4.04
CA GLU A 242 30.71 -7.46 -3.14
C GLU A 242 30.74 -7.05 -1.67
N ASP A 243 31.76 -6.34 -1.26
CA ASP A 243 32.00 -5.84 0.12
C ASP A 243 31.34 -4.47 0.37
N ALA A 244 30.92 -3.75 -0.68
CA ALA A 244 30.28 -2.45 -0.51
C ALA A 244 29.00 -2.55 0.32
N PHE A 245 28.80 -1.58 1.21
CA PHE A 245 27.55 -1.39 1.92
C PHE A 245 26.57 -0.61 1.04
N VAL A 246 25.51 -1.28 0.57
CA VAL A 246 24.53 -0.71 -0.38
C VAL A 246 23.32 -0.17 0.36
N CYS A 247 23.09 1.14 0.24
CA CYS A 247 21.90 1.84 0.72
C CYS A 247 20.99 2.14 -0.46
N LEU A 248 19.83 1.48 -0.52
CA LEU A 248 18.79 1.72 -1.52
C LEU A 248 17.80 2.78 -1.01
N LEU A 249 17.65 3.87 -1.73
CA LEU A 249 16.65 4.90 -1.47
C LEU A 249 15.43 4.67 -2.38
N ALA A 250 14.28 4.36 -1.79
CA ALA A 250 13.04 4.06 -2.51
C ALA A 250 11.90 5.01 -2.09
N GLY A 251 11.54 5.98 -2.94
CA GLY A 251 10.52 6.98 -2.65
C GLY A 251 9.10 6.62 -3.08
N GLY A 252 8.86 5.36 -3.48
CA GLY A 252 7.64 4.94 -4.15
C GLY A 252 7.49 5.54 -5.55
N GLY A 253 6.39 5.25 -6.24
CA GLY A 253 6.18 5.65 -7.64
C GLY A 253 6.27 7.16 -7.92
N GLY A 254 5.97 8.01 -6.91
CA GLY A 254 6.06 9.47 -7.01
C GLY A 254 7.38 10.08 -6.53
N GLY A 255 8.35 9.27 -6.05
CA GLY A 255 9.64 9.76 -5.56
C GLY A 255 9.52 10.75 -4.38
N MET A 256 8.61 10.48 -3.44
CA MET A 256 8.28 11.41 -2.34
C MET A 256 9.27 11.38 -1.15
N LEU A 257 10.29 10.52 -1.18
CA LEU A 257 11.38 10.55 -0.20
C LEU A 257 12.28 11.77 -0.47
N PRO A 258 12.78 12.50 0.55
CA PRO A 258 13.70 13.64 0.37
C PRO A 258 15.12 13.16 0.01
N MET A 259 15.23 12.49 -1.15
CA MET A 259 16.46 11.82 -1.60
C MET A 259 17.62 12.78 -1.78
N GLU A 260 17.38 14.02 -2.27
CA GLU A 260 18.43 15.02 -2.46
C GLU A 260 19.14 15.35 -1.15
N GLU A 261 18.37 15.56 -0.08
CA GLU A 261 18.88 15.84 1.26
C GLU A 261 19.71 14.66 1.81
N ILE A 262 19.17 13.43 1.66
CA ILE A 262 19.84 12.20 2.11
C ILE A 262 21.13 11.98 1.34
N VAL A 263 21.09 12.05 0.00
CA VAL A 263 22.26 11.86 -0.85
C VAL A 263 23.36 12.87 -0.53
N ARG A 264 23.02 14.17 -0.42
CA ARG A 264 23.98 15.21 -0.04
C ARG A 264 24.65 14.87 1.31
N SER A 265 23.87 14.51 2.33
CA SER A 265 24.39 14.18 3.64
C SER A 265 25.35 12.98 3.62
N LEU A 266 25.02 11.94 2.86
CA LEU A 266 25.83 10.72 2.77
C LEU A 266 27.11 10.93 1.93
N LEU A 267 27.06 11.75 0.87
CA LEU A 267 28.23 12.05 0.04
C LEU A 267 29.25 12.95 0.76
N VAL A 268 28.79 13.97 1.51
CA VAL A 268 29.66 14.88 2.27
C VAL A 268 30.46 14.17 3.35
N ARG A 269 29.89 13.18 4.00
CA ARG A 269 30.53 12.48 5.12
C ARG A 269 31.67 11.54 4.73
N ARG A 270 32.11 11.50 3.46
CA ARG A 270 33.25 10.70 2.96
C ARG A 270 33.36 9.29 3.60
N SER A 271 32.26 8.72 4.10
CA SER A 271 32.26 7.34 4.55
C SER A 271 32.46 6.47 3.31
N GLU A 272 33.71 6.11 3.04
CA GLU A 272 34.22 5.53 1.78
C GLU A 272 33.52 4.25 1.35
N LEU A 273 32.62 3.73 2.17
CA LEU A 273 32.05 2.40 2.03
C LEU A 273 30.53 2.34 1.72
N VAL A 274 29.84 3.47 1.60
CA VAL A 274 28.39 3.46 1.31
C VAL A 274 28.15 3.67 -0.18
N HIS A 275 27.61 2.66 -0.83
CA HIS A 275 27.11 2.74 -2.20
C HIS A 275 25.63 3.10 -2.18
N ILE A 276 25.28 4.26 -2.75
CA ILE A 276 23.91 4.80 -2.73
C ILE A 276 23.23 4.46 -4.04
N VAL A 277 22.08 3.82 -3.97
CA VAL A 277 21.20 3.58 -5.14
C VAL A 277 19.90 4.33 -4.94
N ALA A 278 19.64 5.33 -5.75
CA ALA A 278 18.45 6.17 -5.64
C ALA A 278 17.46 5.84 -6.78
N VAL A 279 16.29 5.29 -6.42
CA VAL A 279 15.22 4.99 -7.38
C VAL A 279 14.15 6.07 -7.31
N THR A 280 14.12 6.94 -8.32
CA THR A 280 13.26 8.13 -8.36
C THR A 280 11.86 7.85 -8.92
N GLY A 281 11.60 6.64 -9.41
CA GLY A 281 10.35 6.29 -10.07
C GLY A 281 10.10 7.17 -11.31
N HIS A 282 8.92 7.74 -11.41
CA HIS A 282 8.52 8.63 -12.51
C HIS A 282 8.90 10.11 -12.28
N ASN A 283 9.70 10.41 -11.25
CA ASN A 283 10.12 11.79 -10.95
C ASN A 283 11.41 12.16 -11.70
N ASP A 284 11.28 12.49 -13.00
CA ASP A 284 12.41 12.90 -13.83
C ASP A 284 13.10 14.17 -13.34
N THR A 285 12.38 15.07 -12.70
CA THR A 285 12.98 16.28 -12.12
C THR A 285 13.94 15.93 -10.99
N LEU A 286 13.54 15.02 -10.10
CA LEU A 286 14.39 14.53 -9.02
C LEU A 286 15.58 13.76 -9.59
N ARG A 287 15.36 12.92 -10.61
CA ARG A 287 16.43 12.16 -11.28
C ARG A 287 17.52 13.08 -11.79
N LYS A 288 17.16 14.09 -12.60
CA LYS A 288 18.11 15.09 -13.14
C LYS A 288 18.87 15.85 -12.05
N LYS A 289 18.18 16.19 -10.94
CA LYS A 289 18.84 16.84 -9.79
C LYS A 289 19.88 15.96 -9.14
N LEU A 290 19.59 14.67 -8.93
CA LEU A 290 20.52 13.72 -8.33
C LEU A 290 21.72 13.43 -9.25
N GLU A 291 21.48 13.31 -10.57
CA GLU A 291 22.53 13.17 -11.57
C GLU A 291 23.47 14.42 -11.59
N ALA A 292 22.88 15.63 -11.53
CA ALA A 292 23.66 16.87 -11.45
C ALA A 292 24.48 16.97 -10.15
N LEU A 293 23.94 16.49 -9.02
CA LEU A 293 24.69 16.38 -7.78
C LEU A 293 25.94 15.50 -7.92
N CYS A 294 25.80 14.37 -8.59
CA CYS A 294 26.93 13.48 -8.88
C CYS A 294 28.07 14.24 -9.58
N HIS A 295 27.74 14.97 -10.64
CA HIS A 295 28.71 15.79 -11.38
C HIS A 295 29.33 16.92 -10.55
N THR A 296 28.55 17.58 -9.67
CA THR A 296 29.07 18.66 -8.82
C THR A 296 30.10 18.15 -7.82
N PHE A 297 29.83 17.04 -7.17
CA PHE A 297 30.77 16.43 -6.22
C PHE A 297 32.03 15.91 -6.91
N LEU A 298 31.95 15.42 -8.15
CA LEU A 298 33.10 15.03 -8.97
C LEU A 298 34.02 16.23 -9.27
N ASN A 299 33.46 17.34 -9.73
CA ASN A 299 34.24 18.52 -10.12
C ASN A 299 34.96 19.19 -8.94
N HIS A 300 34.40 19.12 -7.72
CA HIS A 300 35.08 19.64 -6.52
C HIS A 300 36.19 18.74 -5.99
N SER A 301 36.18 17.45 -6.35
CA SER A 301 37.26 16.52 -5.99
C SER A 301 38.51 16.65 -6.85
N VAL A 302 38.37 17.16 -8.10
CA VAL A 302 39.47 17.32 -9.06
C VAL A 302 40.42 18.47 -8.69
N SER A 303 40.03 19.43 -7.83
CA SER A 303 40.84 20.56 -7.47
C SER A 303 41.84 20.30 -6.31
N GLY A 304 41.92 19.11 -5.78
CA GLY A 304 42.74 18.90 -4.56
C GLY A 304 43.28 17.51 -4.20
N ALA A 305 43.56 16.59 -5.12
CA ALA A 305 44.48 15.47 -4.93
C ALA A 305 44.21 14.32 -5.91
N GLY A 306 45.29 13.68 -6.36
CA GLY A 306 45.24 12.61 -7.36
C GLY A 306 44.51 11.35 -6.94
N ALA A 307 44.15 10.53 -7.93
CA ALA A 307 43.72 9.12 -7.92
C ALA A 307 42.41 8.75 -7.15
N GLY A 308 41.59 9.72 -6.69
CA GLY A 308 40.34 9.43 -5.95
C GLY A 308 39.05 9.52 -6.76
N ASP A 309 39.10 9.86 -8.03
CA ASP A 309 37.95 10.41 -8.77
C ASP A 309 36.98 9.38 -9.35
N GLU A 310 37.45 8.21 -9.74
CA GLU A 310 36.62 7.12 -10.22
C GLU A 310 35.77 6.47 -9.12
N THR A 311 36.23 6.55 -7.87
CA THR A 311 35.52 5.98 -6.71
C THR A 311 34.28 6.73 -6.32
N MET A 312 34.20 8.04 -6.55
CA MET A 312 33.00 8.85 -6.22
C MET A 312 31.86 8.64 -7.21
N GLN A 313 32.15 8.50 -8.50
CA GLN A 313 31.16 8.22 -9.53
C GLN A 313 30.52 6.84 -9.36
N SER A 314 31.28 5.89 -8.79
CA SER A 314 30.79 4.56 -8.48
C SER A 314 29.88 4.50 -7.23
N ARG A 315 29.87 5.55 -6.37
CA ARG A 315 29.14 5.55 -5.10
C ARG A 315 27.68 5.97 -5.17
N LEU A 316 27.27 6.70 -6.21
CA LEU A 316 25.87 7.10 -6.41
C LEU A 316 25.36 6.60 -7.76
N GLN A 317 24.39 5.69 -7.72
CA GLN A 317 23.67 5.25 -8.89
C GLN A 317 22.23 5.79 -8.84
N VAL A 318 21.81 6.49 -9.88
CA VAL A 318 20.44 7.06 -9.98
C VAL A 318 19.66 6.26 -11.02
N LEU A 319 18.53 5.72 -10.61
CA LEU A 319 17.62 4.97 -11.47
C LEU A 319 16.26 5.67 -11.53
N GLY A 320 15.63 5.68 -12.70
CA GLY A 320 14.25 6.07 -12.89
C GLY A 320 13.27 4.97 -12.44
N PHE A 321 12.12 4.87 -13.10
CA PHE A 321 11.22 3.75 -12.91
C PHE A 321 11.89 2.44 -13.35
N THR A 322 11.76 1.39 -12.54
CA THR A 322 12.38 0.09 -12.82
C THR A 322 11.52 -1.06 -12.31
N ASP A 323 11.42 -2.13 -13.09
CA ASP A 323 10.78 -3.38 -12.68
C ASP A 323 11.71 -4.27 -11.83
N ALA A 324 12.98 -3.89 -11.73
CA ALA A 324 13.98 -4.62 -10.93
C ALA A 324 13.93 -4.29 -9.43
N MET A 325 12.91 -3.54 -8.96
CA MET A 325 12.77 -3.19 -7.53
C MET A 325 12.87 -4.40 -6.58
N PRO A 326 12.22 -5.56 -6.86
CA PRO A 326 12.33 -6.73 -6.00
C PRO A 326 13.77 -7.17 -5.78
N GLN A 327 14.53 -7.26 -6.89
CA GLN A 327 15.93 -7.69 -6.88
C GLN A 327 16.83 -6.65 -6.19
N LEU A 328 16.60 -5.36 -6.44
CA LEU A 328 17.35 -4.27 -5.82
C LEU A 328 17.13 -4.25 -4.29
N MET A 329 15.88 -4.40 -3.84
CA MET A 329 15.52 -4.47 -2.42
C MET A 329 16.19 -5.66 -1.73
N GLN A 330 16.24 -6.81 -2.38
CA GLN A 330 16.87 -8.01 -1.82
C GLN A 330 18.39 -7.93 -1.78
N ALA A 331 19.02 -7.22 -2.73
CA ALA A 331 20.47 -7.08 -2.83
C ALA A 331 21.06 -5.96 -1.97
N ALA A 332 20.23 -5.01 -1.54
CA ALA A 332 20.64 -3.91 -0.67
C ALA A 332 20.92 -4.36 0.77
N ASP A 333 21.83 -3.66 1.45
CA ASP A 333 22.09 -3.87 2.89
C ASP A 333 21.05 -3.15 3.76
N VAL A 334 20.55 -2.00 3.28
CA VAL A 334 19.44 -1.25 3.88
C VAL A 334 18.59 -0.65 2.78
N VAL A 335 17.27 -0.71 2.94
CA VAL A 335 16.29 -0.01 2.12
C VAL A 335 15.69 1.12 2.93
N VAL A 336 15.95 2.36 2.54
CA VAL A 336 15.38 3.57 3.14
C VAL A 336 14.14 3.97 2.33
N THR A 337 13.00 4.00 2.98
CA THR A 337 11.73 4.34 2.31
C THR A 337 10.78 5.12 3.23
N LYS A 338 9.72 5.64 2.68
CA LYS A 338 8.59 6.18 3.44
C LYS A 338 7.63 5.05 3.88
N ALA A 339 6.75 5.34 4.85
CA ALA A 339 5.88 4.33 5.44
C ALA A 339 4.58 4.05 4.67
N GLY A 340 4.62 4.03 3.33
CA GLY A 340 3.47 3.61 2.52
C GLY A 340 3.25 2.10 2.58
N GLY A 341 2.04 1.64 2.88
CA GLY A 341 1.75 0.24 3.18
C GLY A 341 2.26 -0.75 2.13
N ILE A 342 2.04 -0.49 0.84
CA ILE A 342 2.54 -1.36 -0.24
C ILE A 342 4.08 -1.41 -0.28
N SER A 343 4.76 -0.24 -0.16
CA SER A 343 6.24 -0.24 -0.18
C SER A 343 6.82 -1.01 0.98
N LEU A 344 6.17 -0.94 2.15
CA LEU A 344 6.57 -1.71 3.33
C LEU A 344 6.33 -3.20 3.10
N ALA A 345 5.18 -3.59 2.55
CA ALA A 345 4.87 -4.99 2.22
C ALA A 345 5.83 -5.55 1.16
N GLU A 346 6.19 -4.78 0.15
CA GLU A 346 7.19 -5.13 -0.87
C GLU A 346 8.57 -5.37 -0.24
N CYS A 347 9.02 -4.51 0.68
CA CYS A 347 10.27 -4.69 1.41
C CYS A 347 10.24 -5.96 2.26
N LEU A 348 9.16 -6.22 3.00
CA LEU A 348 9.02 -7.41 3.84
C LEU A 348 8.98 -8.69 2.99
N ALA A 349 8.26 -8.69 1.87
CA ALA A 349 8.20 -9.83 0.95
C ALA A 349 9.57 -10.19 0.35
N CYS A 350 10.44 -9.19 0.13
CA CYS A 350 11.82 -9.40 -0.30
C CYS A 350 12.78 -9.78 0.84
N GLY A 351 12.40 -9.60 2.10
CA GLY A 351 13.30 -9.72 3.25
C GLY A 351 14.32 -8.59 3.30
N ALA A 352 13.94 -7.39 2.85
CA ALA A 352 14.83 -6.24 2.89
C ALA A 352 15.03 -5.74 4.33
N ASN A 353 16.25 -5.34 4.69
CA ASN A 353 16.49 -4.63 5.93
C ASN A 353 15.94 -3.20 5.80
N LEU A 354 14.76 -2.98 6.37
CA LEU A 354 13.93 -1.81 6.16
C LEU A 354 14.24 -0.71 7.19
N LEU A 355 14.44 0.52 6.71
CA LEU A 355 14.48 1.75 7.50
C LEU A 355 13.43 2.72 7.02
N ILE A 356 12.50 3.07 7.90
CA ILE A 356 11.48 4.08 7.63
C ILE A 356 12.06 5.48 7.92
N TYR A 357 11.94 6.41 6.95
CA TYR A 357 12.44 7.76 7.09
C TYR A 357 11.34 8.80 6.97
N ARG A 358 11.18 9.64 8.00
CA ARG A 358 10.19 10.74 8.07
C ARG A 358 8.79 10.33 7.64
N PRO A 359 8.12 9.42 8.38
CA PRO A 359 6.75 9.04 8.06
C PRO A 359 5.83 10.26 8.11
N LEU A 360 4.95 10.38 7.11
CA LEU A 360 3.97 11.45 7.08
C LEU A 360 2.91 11.25 8.18
N PRO A 361 2.35 12.37 8.72
CA PRO A 361 1.26 12.29 9.67
C PRO A 361 0.07 11.48 9.16
N GLY A 362 -0.64 10.82 10.07
CA GLY A 362 -1.81 10.00 9.78
C GLY A 362 -1.45 8.55 9.45
N GLN A 363 -1.82 8.07 8.28
CA GLN A 363 -1.68 6.67 7.85
C GLN A 363 -0.24 6.13 7.95
N GLU A 364 0.76 6.91 7.49
CA GLU A 364 2.16 6.46 7.54
C GLU A 364 2.69 6.36 8.97
N GLN A 365 2.23 7.22 9.89
CA GLN A 365 2.57 7.08 11.31
C GLN A 365 1.94 5.82 11.93
N GLY A 366 0.70 5.49 11.57
CA GLY A 366 0.04 4.26 11.99
C GLY A 366 0.80 3.01 11.51
N ASN A 367 1.16 2.97 10.22
CA ASN A 367 1.97 1.90 9.66
C ASN A 367 3.33 1.78 10.38
N THR A 368 3.98 2.92 10.64
CA THR A 368 5.27 2.95 11.34
C THR A 368 5.14 2.40 12.75
N ALA A 369 4.16 2.86 13.52
CA ALA A 369 3.95 2.42 14.89
C ALA A 369 3.69 0.91 14.98
N PHE A 370 2.88 0.36 14.06
CA PHE A 370 2.64 -1.08 13.96
C PHE A 370 3.94 -1.84 13.68
N LEU A 371 4.69 -1.45 12.65
CA LEU A 371 5.91 -2.16 12.26
C LEU A 371 7.03 -2.05 13.31
N GLN A 372 7.15 -0.92 14.00
CA GLN A 372 8.10 -0.78 15.10
C GLN A 372 7.73 -1.71 16.27
N LYS A 373 6.46 -1.71 16.67
CA LYS A 373 5.99 -2.48 17.82
C LYS A 373 6.00 -3.99 17.55
N GLU A 374 5.48 -4.40 16.40
CA GLU A 374 5.19 -5.81 16.13
C GLU A 374 6.32 -6.53 15.37
N TYR A 375 7.08 -5.80 14.53
CA TYR A 375 8.11 -6.37 13.69
C TYR A 375 9.51 -5.86 13.98
N GLY A 376 9.67 -4.91 14.92
CA GLY A 376 10.96 -4.33 15.29
C GLY A 376 11.62 -3.51 14.18
N VAL A 377 10.86 -3.00 13.22
CA VAL A 377 11.38 -2.20 12.11
C VAL A 377 11.83 -0.84 12.63
N ALA A 378 13.02 -0.41 12.21
CA ALA A 378 13.55 0.88 12.59
C ALA A 378 12.89 2.03 11.85
N ALA A 379 12.65 3.15 12.55
CA ALA A 379 12.17 4.40 11.96
C ALA A 379 12.94 5.59 12.55
N VAL A 380 13.27 6.56 11.68
CA VAL A 380 14.04 7.75 12.05
C VAL A 380 13.44 9.00 11.41
N THR A 381 13.66 10.15 12.04
CA THR A 381 13.02 11.42 11.66
C THR A 381 14.00 12.46 11.14
N ASP A 382 15.30 12.29 11.32
CA ASP A 382 16.32 13.23 10.87
C ASP A 382 17.54 12.53 10.27
N LEU A 383 18.41 13.32 9.61
CA LEU A 383 19.60 12.81 8.94
C LEU A 383 20.68 12.27 9.89
N ARG A 384 20.73 12.76 11.12
CA ARG A 384 21.70 12.29 12.10
C ARG A 384 21.36 10.86 12.50
N GLN A 385 20.10 10.62 12.90
CA GLN A 385 19.59 9.28 13.24
C GLN A 385 19.73 8.30 12.05
N LEU A 386 19.41 8.78 10.83
CA LEU A 386 19.59 7.97 9.62
C LEU A 386 21.03 7.52 9.46
N THR A 387 21.98 8.45 9.59
CA THR A 387 23.41 8.15 9.42
C THR A 387 23.92 7.20 10.53
N GLU A 388 23.53 7.46 11.78
CA GLU A 388 23.87 6.62 12.93
C GLU A 388 23.36 5.18 12.71
N TYR A 389 22.12 5.01 12.23
CA TYR A 389 21.57 3.69 11.92
C TYR A 389 22.34 2.99 10.80
N LEU A 390 22.65 3.68 9.70
CA LEU A 390 23.42 3.11 8.59
C LEU A 390 24.81 2.64 9.06
N GLU A 391 25.49 3.42 9.91
CA GLU A 391 26.78 3.02 10.49
C GLU A 391 26.62 1.80 11.41
N GLN A 392 25.60 1.74 12.26
CA GLN A 392 25.31 0.57 13.10
C GLN A 392 25.12 -0.70 12.27
N VAL A 393 24.31 -0.63 11.20
CA VAL A 393 24.07 -1.80 10.33
C VAL A 393 25.34 -2.18 9.57
N ARG A 394 26.15 -1.21 9.15
CA ARG A 394 27.41 -1.45 8.43
C ARG A 394 28.40 -2.23 9.25
N THR A 395 28.46 -2.02 10.57
CA THR A 395 29.36 -2.78 11.48
C THR A 395 28.93 -4.23 11.68
N VAL A 396 27.69 -4.60 11.34
CA VAL A 396 27.22 -5.98 11.42
C VAL A 396 27.83 -6.79 10.28
N PRO A 397 28.47 -7.97 10.55
CA PRO A 397 29.02 -8.82 9.50
C PRO A 397 28.00 -9.23 8.45
N VAL A 398 28.40 -9.33 7.17
CA VAL A 398 27.50 -9.67 6.05
C VAL A 398 26.71 -10.96 6.30
N PRO A 399 27.29 -12.09 6.76
CA PRO A 399 26.54 -13.31 7.02
C PRO A 399 25.41 -13.11 8.04
N GLU A 400 25.64 -12.30 9.07
CA GLU A 400 24.63 -12.01 10.09
C GLU A 400 23.52 -11.09 9.54
N ARG A 401 23.86 -10.10 8.69
CA ARG A 401 22.84 -9.28 7.98
C ARG A 401 21.94 -10.16 7.12
N LEU A 402 22.51 -11.05 6.32
CA LEU A 402 21.76 -11.97 5.46
C LEU A 402 20.87 -12.93 6.27
N ARG A 403 21.37 -13.42 7.40
CA ARG A 403 20.58 -14.25 8.31
C ARG A 403 19.36 -13.50 8.84
N ARG A 404 19.54 -12.25 9.30
CA ARG A 404 18.43 -11.40 9.78
C ARG A 404 17.42 -11.10 8.68
N GLN A 405 17.87 -10.79 7.48
CA GLN A 405 17.00 -10.58 6.33
C GLN A 405 16.17 -11.81 6.00
N GLY A 406 16.78 -13.01 6.01
CA GLY A 406 16.07 -14.27 5.80
C GLY A 406 15.03 -14.55 6.87
N GLN A 407 15.36 -14.28 8.14
CA GLN A 407 14.42 -14.42 9.25
C GLN A 407 13.24 -13.44 9.14
N GLN A 408 13.50 -12.18 8.82
CA GLN A 408 12.46 -11.17 8.64
C GLN A 408 11.50 -11.53 7.51
N LYS A 409 12.05 -12.03 6.39
CA LYS A 409 11.24 -12.55 5.27
C LYS A 409 10.35 -13.71 5.70
N ALA A 410 10.88 -14.65 6.45
CA ALA A 410 10.16 -15.83 6.89
C ALA A 410 9.06 -15.52 7.91
N LEU A 411 9.25 -14.51 8.76
CA LEU A 411 8.30 -14.14 9.82
C LEU A 411 7.22 -13.19 9.35
N TYR A 412 7.56 -12.22 8.48
CA TYR A 412 6.71 -11.08 8.17
C TYR A 412 6.48 -10.86 6.66
N GLY A 413 7.16 -11.62 5.82
CA GLY A 413 6.99 -11.54 4.37
C GLY A 413 5.79 -12.35 3.90
N HIS A 414 4.90 -11.72 3.13
CA HIS A 414 3.74 -12.38 2.51
C HIS A 414 3.79 -12.26 0.98
N PRO A 415 4.82 -12.83 0.31
CA PRO A 415 4.95 -12.70 -1.14
C PRO A 415 3.80 -13.35 -1.93
N GLU A 416 3.10 -14.32 -1.33
CA GLU A 416 1.98 -15.04 -1.93
C GLU A 416 0.61 -14.47 -1.54
N ALA A 417 0.55 -13.29 -0.87
CA ALA A 417 -0.70 -12.70 -0.40
C ALA A 417 -1.76 -12.56 -1.50
N ALA A 418 -1.38 -12.07 -2.68
CA ALA A 418 -2.29 -11.92 -3.80
C ALA A 418 -2.85 -13.27 -4.28
N GLN A 419 -2.02 -14.31 -4.31
CA GLN A 419 -2.42 -15.67 -4.70
C GLN A 419 -3.39 -16.27 -3.67
N GLN A 420 -3.10 -16.12 -2.38
CA GLN A 420 -3.98 -16.60 -1.30
C GLN A 420 -5.36 -15.93 -1.36
N ILE A 421 -5.41 -14.61 -1.57
CA ILE A 421 -6.67 -13.87 -1.72
C ILE A 421 -7.45 -14.40 -2.93
N ALA A 422 -6.80 -14.61 -4.06
CA ALA A 422 -7.44 -15.10 -5.27
C ALA A 422 -8.04 -16.51 -5.09
N GLU A 423 -7.31 -17.44 -4.49
CA GLU A 423 -7.75 -18.81 -4.23
C GLU A 423 -8.91 -18.88 -3.24
N LEU A 424 -8.82 -18.12 -2.13
CA LEU A 424 -9.87 -18.02 -1.13
C LEU A 424 -11.17 -17.43 -1.72
N THR A 425 -11.08 -16.48 -2.63
CA THR A 425 -12.24 -15.87 -3.28
C THR A 425 -13.09 -16.90 -4.02
N VAL A 426 -12.46 -17.78 -4.80
CA VAL A 426 -13.16 -18.83 -5.53
C VAL A 426 -13.83 -19.82 -4.56
N THR A 427 -13.20 -20.08 -3.43
CA THR A 427 -13.72 -20.98 -2.40
C THR A 427 -14.90 -20.35 -1.65
N LEU A 428 -14.74 -19.10 -1.17
CA LEU A 428 -15.76 -18.39 -0.39
C LEU A 428 -17.01 -18.03 -1.22
N HIS A 429 -16.84 -17.74 -2.51
CA HIS A 429 -17.98 -17.44 -3.39
C HIS A 429 -18.81 -18.69 -3.73
N ARG A 430 -18.24 -19.90 -3.61
CA ARG A 430 -18.96 -21.17 -3.88
C ARG A 430 -19.74 -21.69 -2.68
N CYS A 431 -19.45 -21.23 -1.48
CA CYS A 431 -20.15 -21.56 -0.24
C CYS A 431 -21.37 -20.66 -0.02
#